data_70081bb59026bc306479d3b3a135b766
#
_entry.id   70081bb59026bc306479d3b3a135b766
#
_cell.length_a   1.000
_cell.length_b   1.000
_cell.length_c   1.000
_cell.angle_alpha   90.00
_cell.angle_beta   90.00
_cell.angle_gamma   90.00
#
_symmetry.space_group_name_H-M   'P 1'
#
loop_
_entity.id
_entity.type
_entity.pdbx_description
1 polymer ?
#
loop_
_entity_poly.entity_id
_entity_poly.type
_entity_poly.pdbx_seq_one_letter_code
_entity_poly.pdbx_strand_id
1 'polypeptide(L)'
;MADISIAEAKIYILYLVRAVPGISFHMLEENSADSLYMNYFTFNQAYDELTAGNLIDKHYEMNGITDALGGTETLTITNGGSAMLDEVLPAVRQPLIEHLELVSGKLTDLMNRKISVTAELARESDGRFRVTLFSDKEGKSFRASFLCESEAEARKICDAWKSGEDKAVNAFFSALS
;
A
#
# COMPACT_ATOMS: atom_id res chain seq x y z
N MET A 1 26.52 12.22 -1.52
CA MET A 1 25.30 12.80 -0.90
C MET A 1 25.35 12.41 0.56
N ALA A 2 25.04 13.32 1.46
CA ALA A 2 25.05 12.99 2.90
C ALA A 2 23.77 12.23 3.22
N ASP A 3 23.92 11.02 3.81
CA ASP A 3 22.80 10.30 4.40
C ASP A 3 22.10 11.20 5.42
N ILE A 4 20.78 11.15 5.46
CA ILE A 4 20.01 11.86 6.50
C ILE A 4 20.31 11.27 7.87
N SER A 5 20.18 12.09 8.90
CA SER A 5 20.30 11.64 10.27
C SER A 5 19.17 10.68 10.67
N ILE A 6 19.39 9.86 11.69
CA ILE A 6 18.32 8.99 12.24
C ILE A 6 17.09 9.79 12.65
N ALA A 7 17.26 11.01 13.16
CA ALA A 7 16.14 11.90 13.52
C ALA A 7 15.33 12.30 12.27
N GLU A 8 15.99 12.71 11.18
CA GLU A 8 15.31 13.02 9.92
C GLU A 8 14.66 11.78 9.29
N ALA A 9 15.30 10.59 9.41
CA ALA A 9 14.72 9.32 8.97
C ALA A 9 13.42 8.98 9.72
N LYS A 10 13.38 9.19 11.03
CA LYS A 10 12.15 9.03 11.82
C LYS A 10 11.05 9.97 11.38
N ILE A 11 11.38 11.24 11.14
CA ILE A 11 10.42 12.23 10.63
C ILE A 11 9.87 11.79 9.26
N TYR A 12 10.74 11.33 8.38
CA TYR A 12 10.40 10.80 7.06
C TYR A 12 9.36 9.67 7.16
N ILE A 13 9.65 8.66 7.97
CA ILE A 13 8.78 7.51 8.18
C ILE A 13 7.45 7.93 8.80
N LEU A 14 7.45 8.71 9.89
CA LEU A 14 6.23 9.18 10.54
C LEU A 14 5.35 10.00 9.60
N TYR A 15 5.96 10.85 8.77
CA TYR A 15 5.24 11.66 7.80
C TYR A 15 4.51 10.79 6.78
N LEU A 16 5.20 9.81 6.19
CA LEU A 16 4.60 8.92 5.19
C LEU A 16 3.50 8.03 5.79
N VAL A 17 3.71 7.47 6.98
CA VAL A 17 2.70 6.65 7.67
C VAL A 17 1.45 7.49 8.01
N ARG A 18 1.60 8.78 8.34
CA ARG A 18 0.49 9.70 8.57
C ARG A 18 -0.23 10.09 7.28
N ALA A 19 0.53 10.42 6.24
CA ALA A 19 -0.01 10.91 4.98
C ALA A 19 -0.69 9.81 4.13
N VAL A 20 -0.28 8.54 4.32
CA VAL A 20 -0.75 7.38 3.54
C VAL A 20 -1.31 6.32 4.50
N PRO A 21 -2.54 6.49 5.01
CA PRO A 21 -3.16 5.56 5.95
C PRO A 21 -3.22 4.14 5.37
N GLY A 22 -2.79 3.15 6.17
CA GLY A 22 -2.76 1.74 5.74
C GLY A 22 -1.59 1.39 4.82
N ILE A 23 -0.56 2.22 4.74
CA ILE A 23 0.68 1.89 4.02
C ILE A 23 1.28 0.60 4.57
N SER A 24 1.65 -0.33 3.68
CA SER A 24 2.35 -1.54 4.10
C SER A 24 3.83 -1.26 4.40
N PHE A 25 4.41 -2.08 5.30
CA PHE A 25 5.85 -2.01 5.58
C PHE A 25 6.68 -2.09 4.29
N HIS A 26 6.34 -3.01 3.40
CA HIS A 26 7.05 -3.19 2.13
C HIS A 26 6.99 -1.94 1.22
N MET A 27 5.81 -1.31 1.10
CA MET A 27 5.70 -0.06 0.34
C MET A 27 6.51 1.09 0.96
N LEU A 28 6.51 1.16 2.29
CA LEU A 28 7.28 2.18 3.01
C LEU A 28 8.78 1.95 2.83
N GLU A 29 9.26 0.71 3.00
CA GLU A 29 10.65 0.32 2.82
C GLU A 29 11.16 0.58 1.41
N GLU A 30 10.44 0.10 0.38
CA GLU A 30 10.79 0.24 -1.03
C GLU A 30 10.92 1.73 -1.43
N ASN A 31 9.93 2.55 -1.07
CA ASN A 31 9.96 3.98 -1.41
C ASN A 31 10.95 4.80 -0.56
N SER A 32 11.31 4.32 0.62
CA SER A 32 12.34 4.96 1.45
C SER A 32 13.75 4.61 0.98
N ALA A 33 13.99 3.36 0.58
CA ALA A 33 15.29 2.88 0.08
C ALA A 33 15.62 3.39 -1.32
N ASP A 34 14.61 3.54 -2.20
CA ASP A 34 14.76 4.15 -3.54
C ASP A 34 14.98 5.66 -3.46
N SER A 35 14.71 6.28 -2.30
CA SER A 35 15.03 7.67 -2.09
C SER A 35 16.55 7.82 -1.91
N LEU A 36 17.14 8.79 -2.61
CA LEU A 36 18.54 9.18 -2.44
C LEU A 36 18.82 9.77 -1.03
N TYR A 37 17.83 9.74 -0.15
CA TYR A 37 17.87 10.33 1.19
C TYR A 37 18.26 9.34 2.28
N MET A 38 17.94 8.04 2.12
CA MET A 38 18.05 7.08 3.22
C MET A 38 18.55 5.72 2.72
N ASN A 39 19.54 5.16 3.41
CA ASN A 39 19.95 3.79 3.17
C ASN A 39 19.14 2.79 4.02
N TYR A 40 19.20 1.53 3.65
CA TYR A 40 18.48 0.43 4.31
C TYR A 40 18.73 0.33 5.82
N PHE A 41 19.96 0.53 6.27
CA PHE A 41 20.30 0.43 7.70
C PHE A 41 19.69 1.57 8.50
N THR A 42 19.77 2.80 7.98
CA THR A 42 19.17 3.99 8.58
C THR A 42 17.65 3.85 8.66
N PHE A 43 17.01 3.31 7.59
CA PHE A 43 15.59 3.03 7.58
C PHE A 43 15.19 2.04 8.68
N ASN A 44 15.82 0.86 8.74
CA ASN A 44 15.46 -0.16 9.72
C ASN A 44 15.69 0.32 11.14
N GLN A 45 16.82 0.98 11.43
CA GLN A 45 17.05 1.54 12.74
C GLN A 45 15.98 2.54 13.15
N ALA A 46 15.64 3.48 12.27
CA ALA A 46 14.60 4.49 12.54
C ALA A 46 13.23 3.84 12.76
N TYR A 47 12.88 2.84 11.92
CA TYR A 47 11.62 2.10 12.01
C TYR A 47 11.50 1.31 13.32
N ASP A 48 12.55 0.60 13.70
CA ASP A 48 12.58 -0.18 14.95
C ASP A 48 12.45 0.74 16.17
N GLU A 49 13.14 1.88 16.17
CA GLU A 49 13.04 2.86 17.27
C GLU A 49 11.66 3.51 17.35
N LEU A 50 10.99 3.77 16.21
CA LEU A 50 9.62 4.30 16.17
C LEU A 50 8.59 3.28 16.68
N THR A 51 8.76 2.02 16.31
CA THR A 51 7.90 0.93 16.76
C THR A 51 8.09 0.65 18.26
N ALA A 52 9.34 0.56 18.71
CA ALA A 52 9.66 0.38 20.12
C ALA A 52 9.18 1.55 21.00
N GLY A 53 9.16 2.77 20.43
CA GLY A 53 8.63 3.98 21.08
C GLY A 53 7.11 4.10 21.04
N ASN A 54 6.37 3.14 20.48
CA ASN A 54 4.92 3.20 20.27
C ASN A 54 4.46 4.44 19.51
N LEU A 55 5.23 4.89 18.52
CA LEU A 55 4.90 6.01 17.64
C LEU A 55 4.20 5.54 16.35
N ILE A 56 4.38 4.26 16.01
CA ILE A 56 3.74 3.55 14.91
C ILE A 56 3.16 2.25 15.43
N ASP A 57 1.90 1.96 15.07
CA ASP A 57 1.22 0.69 15.32
C ASP A 57 1.24 -0.19 14.05
N LYS A 58 1.38 -1.49 14.26
CA LYS A 58 1.33 -2.52 13.23
C LYS A 58 0.00 -3.24 13.27
N HIS A 59 -0.66 -3.32 12.14
CA HIS A 59 -1.89 -4.08 11.97
C HIS A 59 -1.67 -5.17 10.93
N TYR A 60 -2.14 -6.38 11.22
CA TYR A 60 -2.11 -7.49 10.28
C TYR A 60 -3.52 -7.68 9.73
N GLU A 61 -3.73 -7.31 8.48
CA GLU A 61 -4.97 -7.66 7.79
C GLU A 61 -4.86 -9.10 7.30
N MET A 62 -5.63 -9.98 7.95
CA MET A 62 -5.93 -11.28 7.38
C MET A 62 -6.96 -11.07 6.27
N ASN A 63 -6.52 -10.76 5.07
CA ASN A 63 -7.36 -10.93 3.89
C ASN A 63 -7.69 -12.42 3.80
N GLY A 64 -8.99 -12.77 3.75
CA GLY A 64 -9.50 -14.14 3.85
C GLY A 64 -9.01 -15.17 2.82
N ILE A 65 -7.92 -14.89 2.16
CA ILE A 65 -7.08 -15.77 1.38
C ILE A 65 -5.75 -15.81 2.12
N THR A 66 -5.53 -16.86 2.86
CA THR A 66 -4.21 -17.21 3.38
C THR A 66 -3.27 -17.43 2.21
N ASP A 67 -2.64 -16.35 1.74
CA ASP A 67 -1.40 -16.50 1.02
C ASP A 67 -0.43 -17.23 1.94
N ALA A 68 0.30 -18.20 1.41
CA ALA A 68 1.32 -18.95 2.14
C ALA A 68 2.44 -18.06 2.73
N LEU A 69 2.30 -16.74 2.68
CA LEU A 69 3.24 -15.68 3.10
C LEU A 69 2.69 -14.75 4.19
N GLY A 70 1.58 -15.09 4.86
CA GLY A 70 1.06 -14.27 5.97
C GLY A 70 0.41 -12.96 5.49
N GLY A 71 -0.57 -12.45 6.23
CA GLY A 71 -1.29 -11.22 5.91
C GLY A 71 -0.37 -10.01 5.69
N THR A 72 -0.87 -9.02 4.97
CA THR A 72 -0.14 -7.77 4.71
C THR A 72 -0.06 -6.96 5.99
N GLU A 73 1.15 -6.74 6.51
CA GLU A 73 1.39 -5.81 7.61
C GLU A 73 1.12 -4.39 7.13
N THR A 74 0.15 -3.72 7.73
CA THR A 74 -0.17 -2.30 7.50
C THR A 74 0.23 -1.46 8.70
N LEU A 75 0.55 -0.20 8.46
CA LEU A 75 1.08 0.71 9.46
C LEU A 75 0.12 1.87 9.68
N THR A 76 -0.01 2.28 10.94
CA THR A 76 -0.74 3.48 11.34
C THR A 76 0.08 4.30 12.32
N ILE A 77 -0.03 5.62 12.25
CA ILE A 77 0.59 6.50 13.22
C ILE A 77 -0.26 6.53 14.50
N THR A 78 0.40 6.47 15.65
CA THR A 78 -0.29 6.64 16.94
C THR A 78 -0.58 8.12 17.25
N ASN A 79 -1.41 8.38 18.25
CA ASN A 79 -1.61 9.77 18.74
C ASN A 79 -0.30 10.38 19.22
N GLY A 80 0.57 9.61 19.89
CA GLY A 80 1.90 10.05 20.30
C GLY A 80 2.81 10.37 19.13
N GLY A 81 2.81 9.52 18.10
CA GLY A 81 3.56 9.74 16.87
C GLY A 81 3.12 10.99 16.12
N SER A 82 1.81 11.21 16.03
CA SER A 82 1.25 12.41 15.39
C SER A 82 1.62 13.68 16.15
N ALA A 83 1.47 13.69 17.47
CA ALA A 83 1.84 14.85 18.30
C ALA A 83 3.34 15.18 18.19
N MET A 84 4.20 14.15 18.25
CA MET A 84 5.65 14.34 18.06
C MET A 84 5.97 14.91 16.68
N LEU A 85 5.33 14.40 15.63
CA LEU A 85 5.55 14.88 14.26
C LEU A 85 5.14 16.34 14.13
N ASP A 86 3.99 16.76 14.69
CA ASP A 86 3.51 18.14 14.66
C ASP A 86 4.47 19.11 15.36
N GLU A 87 5.12 18.66 16.44
CA GLU A 87 6.11 19.46 17.17
C GLU A 87 7.40 19.68 16.36
N VAL A 88 7.89 18.63 15.67
CA VAL A 88 9.18 18.70 14.98
C VAL A 88 9.09 19.18 13.53
N LEU A 89 7.94 19.05 12.88
CA LEU A 89 7.73 19.36 11.46
C LEU A 89 8.12 20.82 11.10
N PRO A 90 7.80 21.85 11.92
CA PRO A 90 8.18 23.23 11.62
C PRO A 90 9.69 23.48 11.54
N ALA A 91 10.50 22.62 12.15
CA ALA A 91 11.97 22.72 12.14
C ALA A 91 12.63 21.93 10.99
N VAL A 92 11.84 21.18 10.23
CA VAL A 92 12.35 20.38 9.12
C VAL A 92 12.70 21.25 7.92
N ARG A 93 13.81 20.93 7.26
CA ARG A 93 14.29 21.67 6.10
C ARG A 93 13.28 21.59 4.94
N GLN A 94 13.02 22.72 4.30
CA GLN A 94 12.03 22.83 3.22
C GLN A 94 12.22 21.81 2.08
N PRO A 95 13.44 21.51 1.59
CA PRO A 95 13.61 20.51 0.53
C PRO A 95 13.17 19.10 0.94
N LEU A 96 13.27 18.75 2.23
CA LEU A 96 12.78 17.46 2.71
C LEU A 96 11.26 17.43 2.76
N ILE A 97 10.61 18.52 3.15
CA ILE A 97 9.14 18.65 3.14
C ILE A 97 8.60 18.49 1.71
N GLU A 98 9.15 19.22 0.73
CA GLU A 98 8.75 19.14 -0.67
C GLU A 98 8.89 17.70 -1.23
N HIS A 99 9.97 17.03 -0.86
CA HIS A 99 10.17 15.62 -1.24
C HIS A 99 9.12 14.70 -0.60
N LEU A 100 8.83 14.89 0.69
CA LEU A 100 7.81 14.11 1.42
C LEU A 100 6.42 14.30 0.83
N GLU A 101 6.05 15.54 0.47
CA GLU A 101 4.78 15.84 -0.20
C GLU A 101 4.68 15.13 -1.56
N LEU A 102 5.75 15.15 -2.35
CA LEU A 102 5.79 14.47 -3.64
C LEU A 102 5.65 12.95 -3.49
N VAL A 103 6.39 12.34 -2.57
CA VAL A 103 6.36 10.89 -2.33
C VAL A 103 5.01 10.46 -1.77
N SER A 104 4.48 11.18 -0.77
CA SER A 104 3.17 10.85 -0.19
C SER A 104 2.04 10.96 -1.21
N GLY A 105 2.06 11.96 -2.09
CA GLY A 105 1.09 12.08 -3.19
C GLY A 105 1.13 10.87 -4.12
N LYS A 106 2.31 10.45 -4.56
CA LYS A 106 2.48 9.24 -5.39
C LYS A 106 1.99 7.97 -4.70
N LEU A 107 2.31 7.80 -3.41
CA LEU A 107 1.90 6.64 -2.64
C LEU A 107 0.39 6.62 -2.42
N THR A 108 -0.22 7.77 -2.14
CA THR A 108 -1.68 7.90 -2.03
C THR A 108 -2.37 7.52 -3.33
N ASP A 109 -1.87 7.96 -4.48
CA ASP A 109 -2.41 7.58 -5.78
C ASP A 109 -2.29 6.07 -6.03
N LEU A 110 -1.15 5.47 -5.66
CA LEU A 110 -0.95 4.02 -5.76
C LEU A 110 -1.90 3.24 -4.84
N MET A 111 -2.09 3.71 -3.60
CA MET A 111 -3.03 3.10 -2.65
C MET A 111 -4.47 3.21 -3.16
N ASN A 112 -4.89 4.38 -3.63
CA ASN A 112 -6.23 4.58 -4.19
C ASN A 112 -6.48 3.66 -5.39
N ARG A 113 -5.48 3.45 -6.25
CA ARG A 113 -5.57 2.47 -7.35
C ARG A 113 -5.73 1.04 -6.83
N LYS A 114 -4.98 0.64 -5.79
CA LYS A 114 -5.10 -0.70 -5.19
C LYS A 114 -6.47 -0.93 -4.54
N ILE A 115 -7.02 0.08 -3.85
CA ILE A 115 -8.33 0.00 -3.22
C ILE A 115 -9.45 -0.04 -4.27
N SER A 116 -9.30 0.71 -5.36
CA SER A 116 -10.31 0.77 -6.42
C SER A 116 -10.31 -0.44 -7.35
N VAL A 117 -9.26 -1.27 -7.32
CA VAL A 117 -9.13 -2.47 -8.16
C VAL A 117 -8.85 -3.68 -7.29
N THR A 118 -9.86 -4.52 -7.12
CA THR A 118 -9.74 -5.74 -6.31
C THR A 118 -10.08 -6.98 -7.12
N ALA A 119 -9.47 -8.11 -6.74
CA ALA A 119 -9.82 -9.43 -7.23
C ALA A 119 -9.84 -10.40 -6.06
N GLU A 120 -10.99 -11.02 -5.84
CA GLU A 120 -11.22 -11.97 -4.76
C GLU A 120 -11.30 -13.39 -5.35
N LEU A 121 -10.76 -14.34 -4.61
CA LEU A 121 -10.78 -15.76 -4.93
C LEU A 121 -11.39 -16.51 -3.75
N ALA A 122 -12.47 -17.24 -4.00
CA ALA A 122 -13.13 -18.09 -3.01
C ALA A 122 -13.27 -19.52 -3.55
N ARG A 123 -13.08 -20.52 -2.67
CA ARG A 123 -13.36 -21.92 -3.02
C ARG A 123 -14.82 -22.22 -2.71
N GLU A 124 -15.53 -22.75 -3.70
CA GLU A 124 -16.91 -23.16 -3.58
C GLU A 124 -17.02 -24.58 -2.99
N SER A 125 -18.21 -24.90 -2.48
CA SER A 125 -18.51 -26.21 -1.87
C SER A 125 -18.42 -27.37 -2.86
N ASP A 126 -18.58 -27.09 -4.16
CA ASP A 126 -18.47 -28.07 -5.26
C ASP A 126 -17.03 -28.27 -5.76
N GLY A 127 -16.05 -27.58 -5.12
CA GLY A 127 -14.64 -27.71 -5.42
C GLY A 127 -14.15 -26.71 -6.48
N ARG A 128 -15.02 -25.97 -7.15
CA ARG A 128 -14.66 -24.91 -8.09
C ARG A 128 -14.18 -23.64 -7.37
N PHE A 129 -13.65 -22.71 -8.11
CA PHE A 129 -13.08 -21.48 -7.60
C PHE A 129 -13.85 -20.27 -8.17
N ARG A 130 -14.47 -19.50 -7.28
CA ARG A 130 -15.14 -18.26 -7.65
C ARG A 130 -14.13 -17.12 -7.67
N VAL A 131 -14.04 -16.46 -8.81
CA VAL A 131 -13.30 -15.20 -8.97
C VAL A 131 -14.30 -14.05 -9.01
N THR A 132 -14.08 -13.03 -8.19
CA THR A 132 -14.83 -11.78 -8.22
C THR A 132 -13.86 -10.64 -8.51
N LEU A 133 -14.06 -9.98 -9.64
CA LEU A 133 -13.27 -8.82 -10.06
C LEU A 133 -14.07 -7.56 -9.77
N PHE A 134 -13.41 -6.57 -9.21
CA PHE A 134 -14.01 -5.28 -8.92
C PHE A 134 -13.10 -4.13 -9.35
N SER A 135 -13.70 -3.10 -9.95
CA SER A 135 -13.05 -1.82 -10.24
C SER A 135 -14.04 -0.69 -9.98
N ASP A 136 -13.57 0.37 -9.34
CA ASP A 136 -14.34 1.59 -9.12
C ASP A 136 -13.43 2.79 -9.38
N LYS A 137 -13.49 3.31 -10.60
CA LYS A 137 -12.68 4.43 -11.07
C LYS A 137 -13.52 5.43 -11.86
N GLU A 138 -13.26 6.71 -11.63
CA GLU A 138 -13.83 7.81 -12.40
C GLU A 138 -15.37 7.76 -12.53
N GLY A 139 -16.06 7.29 -11.48
CA GLY A 139 -17.51 7.14 -11.47
C GLY A 139 -18.04 5.95 -12.28
N LYS A 140 -17.14 5.05 -12.74
CA LYS A 140 -17.49 3.79 -13.40
C LYS A 140 -17.20 2.65 -12.47
N SER A 141 -18.25 1.98 -11.99
CA SER A 141 -18.11 0.77 -11.17
C SER A 141 -18.29 -0.47 -12.05
N PHE A 142 -17.34 -1.38 -11.97
CA PHE A 142 -17.39 -2.67 -12.67
C PHE A 142 -17.27 -3.80 -11.67
N ARG A 143 -18.14 -4.78 -11.75
CA ARG A 143 -18.06 -6.02 -10.99
C ARG A 143 -18.37 -7.20 -11.91
N ALA A 144 -17.49 -8.19 -11.92
CA ALA A 144 -17.71 -9.47 -12.60
C ALA A 144 -17.42 -10.63 -11.66
N SER A 145 -18.24 -11.69 -11.74
CA SER A 145 -18.01 -12.91 -10.97
C SER A 145 -18.24 -14.13 -11.85
N PHE A 146 -17.32 -15.08 -11.81
CA PHE A 146 -17.38 -16.30 -12.59
C PHE A 146 -16.69 -17.44 -11.87
N LEU A 147 -16.88 -18.67 -12.35
CA LEU A 147 -16.31 -19.88 -11.78
C LEU A 147 -15.19 -20.41 -12.69
N CYS A 148 -14.07 -20.79 -12.05
CA CYS A 148 -12.95 -21.49 -12.67
C CYS A 148 -12.88 -22.93 -12.17
N GLU A 149 -12.43 -23.84 -13.00
CA GLU A 149 -12.27 -25.24 -12.66
C GLU A 149 -11.01 -25.49 -11.80
N SER A 150 -10.01 -24.63 -11.89
CA SER A 150 -8.76 -24.78 -11.15
C SER A 150 -8.34 -23.50 -10.43
N GLU A 151 -7.66 -23.69 -9.29
CA GLU A 151 -7.09 -22.59 -8.52
C GLU A 151 -6.01 -21.83 -9.30
N ALA A 152 -5.19 -22.54 -10.06
CA ALA A 152 -4.12 -21.93 -10.86
C ALA A 152 -4.67 -20.97 -11.93
N GLU A 153 -5.77 -21.35 -12.60
CA GLU A 153 -6.47 -20.48 -13.53
C GLU A 153 -7.06 -19.24 -12.83
N ALA A 154 -7.74 -19.46 -11.71
CA ALA A 154 -8.36 -18.40 -10.94
C ALA A 154 -7.33 -17.36 -10.43
N ARG A 155 -6.18 -17.83 -9.90
CA ARG A 155 -5.07 -16.96 -9.48
C ARG A 155 -4.51 -16.16 -10.66
N LYS A 156 -4.26 -16.79 -11.79
CA LYS A 156 -3.76 -16.12 -12.99
C LYS A 156 -4.68 -15.00 -13.45
N ILE A 157 -5.99 -15.19 -13.38
CA ILE A 157 -6.99 -14.16 -13.73
C ILE A 157 -6.96 -13.02 -12.71
N CYS A 158 -6.89 -13.31 -11.40
CA CYS A 158 -6.77 -12.28 -10.37
C CYS A 158 -5.53 -11.40 -10.59
N ASP A 159 -4.39 -12.01 -10.88
CA ASP A 159 -3.13 -11.29 -11.11
C ASP A 159 -3.17 -10.46 -12.39
N ALA A 160 -3.72 -11.02 -13.46
CA ALA A 160 -3.91 -10.30 -14.73
C ALA A 160 -4.85 -9.09 -14.56
N TRP A 161 -5.91 -9.23 -13.75
CA TRP A 161 -6.82 -8.13 -13.44
C TRP A 161 -6.11 -7.00 -12.70
N LYS A 162 -5.39 -7.31 -11.62
CA LYS A 162 -4.66 -6.32 -10.81
C LYS A 162 -3.61 -5.55 -11.62
N SER A 163 -3.04 -6.16 -12.67
CA SER A 163 -2.01 -5.56 -13.51
C SER A 163 -2.53 -4.89 -14.79
N GLY A 164 -3.73 -5.20 -15.23
CA GLY A 164 -4.26 -4.79 -16.55
C GLY A 164 -5.72 -4.35 -16.56
N GLU A 165 -6.28 -4.02 -15.42
CA GLU A 165 -7.68 -3.68 -15.22
C GLU A 165 -8.19 -2.61 -16.20
N ASP A 166 -7.46 -1.50 -16.38
CA ASP A 166 -7.87 -0.42 -17.29
C ASP A 166 -8.16 -0.89 -18.71
N LYS A 167 -7.34 -1.83 -19.23
CA LYS A 167 -7.52 -2.39 -20.57
C LYS A 167 -8.76 -3.28 -20.64
N ALA A 168 -8.98 -4.10 -19.61
CA ALA A 168 -10.11 -5.03 -19.55
C ALA A 168 -11.44 -4.28 -19.42
N VAL A 169 -11.52 -3.29 -18.52
CA VAL A 169 -12.71 -2.46 -18.31
C VAL A 169 -13.04 -1.63 -19.55
N ASN A 170 -12.04 -0.99 -20.15
CA ASN A 170 -12.25 -0.21 -21.37
C ASN A 170 -12.68 -1.08 -22.55
N ALA A 171 -12.10 -2.27 -22.72
CA ALA A 171 -12.51 -3.21 -23.75
C ALA A 171 -13.96 -3.66 -23.56
N PHE A 172 -14.37 -3.94 -22.31
CA PHE A 172 -15.74 -4.33 -21.98
C PHE A 172 -16.74 -3.21 -22.33
N PHE A 173 -16.51 -1.98 -21.90
CA PHE A 173 -17.41 -0.86 -22.21
C PHE A 173 -17.42 -0.53 -23.70
N SER A 174 -16.29 -0.64 -24.41
CA SER A 174 -16.23 -0.44 -25.85
C SER A 174 -16.99 -1.52 -26.64
N ALA A 175 -17.10 -2.73 -26.11
CA ALA A 175 -17.87 -3.80 -26.73
C ALA A 175 -19.39 -3.64 -26.57
N LEU A 176 -19.83 -2.79 -25.63
CA LEU A 176 -21.25 -2.52 -25.34
C LEU A 176 -21.75 -1.20 -25.97
N SER A 177 -20.85 -0.41 -26.53
CA SER A 177 -21.14 0.90 -27.17
C SER A 177 -21.25 0.76 -28.67
#